data_04b37607d226d9e1dd3cbb1cf66b3474
#
_entry.id   04b37607d226d9e1dd3cbb1cf66b3474
#
_cell.length_a   1.000
_cell.length_b   1.000
_cell.length_c   1.000
_cell.angle_alpha   90.00
_cell.angle_beta   90.00
_cell.angle_gamma   90.00
#
_symmetry.space_group_name_H-M   'P 1'
#
loop_
_entity.id
_entity.type
_entity.pdbx_description
1 polymer ?
#
loop_
_entity_poly.entity_id
_entity_poly.type
_entity_poly.pdbx_seq_one_letter_code
_entity_poly.pdbx_strand_id
1 'polypeptide(L)'
;MNQKQIRAAVEAMLFAAADPISADKLAQAVQLPQANVEAALEDLRTRYQREDSGLCLLHLDTRWQLSTKAEWADCIRRLLDARRAVPLGPAAMETLTVIAYNQPVSRAFIEQVRGVDSSSSVTSLLEKGLIEEAGRLDLPGRPVSFRTTDVFLRCFGLSSLADLPPVHSAEDETTKAEEANE
;
A
#
# COMPACT_ATOMS: atom_id res chain seq x y z
N MET A 1 -4.26 19.42 -26.42
CA MET A 1 -2.93 19.39 -25.76
C MET A 1 -2.04 18.41 -26.51
N ASN A 2 -0.74 18.71 -26.66
CA ASN A 2 0.23 17.73 -27.15
C ASN A 2 0.75 16.84 -26.00
N GLN A 3 1.44 15.74 -26.32
CA GLN A 3 1.91 14.76 -25.32
C GLN A 3 2.79 15.37 -24.20
N LYS A 4 3.64 16.35 -24.54
CA LYS A 4 4.48 17.05 -23.56
C LYS A 4 3.65 17.87 -22.58
N GLN A 5 2.59 18.51 -23.06
CA GLN A 5 1.65 19.30 -22.23
C GLN A 5 0.79 18.41 -21.35
N ILE A 6 0.34 17.25 -21.86
CA ILE A 6 -0.42 16.27 -21.07
C ILE A 6 0.45 15.77 -19.91
N ARG A 7 1.70 15.36 -20.19
CA ARG A 7 2.65 14.92 -19.18
C ARG A 7 2.87 15.99 -18.10
N ALA A 8 3.11 17.24 -18.49
CA ALA A 8 3.32 18.34 -17.54
C ALA A 8 2.08 18.60 -16.67
N ALA A 9 0.88 18.52 -17.25
CA ALA A 9 -0.36 18.68 -16.49
C ALA A 9 -0.57 17.52 -15.51
N VAL A 10 -0.34 16.27 -15.93
CA VAL A 10 -0.43 15.10 -15.06
C VAL A 10 0.59 15.18 -13.92
N GLU A 11 1.83 15.55 -14.20
CA GLU A 11 2.89 15.77 -13.20
C GLU A 11 2.46 16.80 -12.14
N ALA A 12 1.92 17.95 -12.58
CA ALA A 12 1.44 19.00 -11.69
C ALA A 12 0.25 18.55 -10.81
N MET A 13 -0.68 17.77 -11.39
CA MET A 13 -1.82 17.25 -10.64
C MET A 13 -1.40 16.19 -9.61
N LEU A 14 -0.47 15.30 -9.95
CA LEU A 14 0.09 14.32 -9.02
C LEU A 14 0.80 15.01 -7.85
N PHE A 15 1.56 16.07 -8.12
CA PHE A 15 2.19 16.86 -7.07
C PHE A 15 1.18 17.55 -6.15
N ALA A 16 0.13 18.14 -6.74
CA ALA A 16 -0.90 18.86 -5.99
C ALA A 16 -1.82 17.93 -5.21
N ALA A 17 -2.06 16.70 -5.70
CA ALA A 17 -2.97 15.75 -5.05
C ALA A 17 -2.43 15.22 -3.72
N ALA A 18 -1.11 15.08 -3.57
CA ALA A 18 -0.42 14.47 -2.41
C ALA A 18 -0.84 13.02 -2.12
N ASP A 19 -2.12 12.68 -2.26
CA ASP A 19 -2.70 11.35 -2.07
C ASP A 19 -2.76 10.55 -3.38
N PRO A 20 -2.82 9.20 -3.32
CA PRO A 20 -2.98 8.36 -4.49
C PRO A 20 -4.24 8.69 -5.30
N ILE A 21 -4.09 8.90 -6.60
CA ILE A 21 -5.16 9.32 -7.51
C ILE A 21 -5.26 8.36 -8.71
N SER A 22 -6.49 8.04 -9.16
CA SER A 22 -6.71 7.16 -10.31
C SER A 22 -6.45 7.87 -11.65
N ALA A 23 -6.05 7.10 -12.67
CA ALA A 23 -5.87 7.61 -14.02
C ALA A 23 -7.17 8.19 -14.60
N ASP A 24 -8.32 7.59 -14.28
CA ASP A 24 -9.65 8.11 -14.68
C ASP A 24 -9.89 9.52 -14.12
N LYS A 25 -9.64 9.74 -12.83
CA LYS A 25 -9.83 11.07 -12.20
C LYS A 25 -8.89 12.12 -12.80
N LEU A 26 -7.66 11.74 -13.14
CA LEU A 26 -6.73 12.62 -13.86
C LEU A 26 -7.23 12.92 -15.27
N ALA A 27 -7.78 11.92 -15.99
CA ALA A 27 -8.33 12.06 -17.33
C ALA A 27 -9.55 12.99 -17.35
N GLN A 28 -10.43 12.87 -16.39
CA GLN A 28 -11.57 13.78 -16.21
C GLN A 28 -11.09 15.23 -15.98
N ALA A 29 -10.07 15.43 -15.15
CA ALA A 29 -9.54 16.75 -14.85
C ALA A 29 -8.91 17.45 -16.07
N VAL A 30 -8.20 16.71 -16.94
CA VAL A 30 -7.62 17.26 -18.17
C VAL A 30 -8.60 17.23 -19.36
N GLN A 31 -9.77 16.62 -19.20
CA GLN A 31 -10.78 16.44 -20.25
C GLN A 31 -10.24 15.72 -21.50
N LEU A 32 -9.47 14.65 -21.28
CA LEU A 32 -8.85 13.84 -22.34
C LEU A 32 -9.18 12.35 -22.12
N PRO A 33 -9.11 11.53 -23.17
CA PRO A 33 -9.22 10.07 -23.02
C PRO A 33 -8.20 9.50 -22.02
N GLN A 34 -8.62 8.54 -21.21
CA GLN A 34 -7.78 7.91 -20.17
C GLN A 34 -6.48 7.35 -20.75
N ALA A 35 -6.50 6.75 -21.92
CA ALA A 35 -5.31 6.22 -22.60
C ALA A 35 -4.19 7.26 -22.79
N ASN A 36 -4.54 8.55 -23.00
CA ASN A 36 -3.55 9.62 -23.13
C ASN A 36 -2.88 9.93 -21.78
N VAL A 37 -3.62 9.82 -20.69
CA VAL A 37 -3.11 10.02 -19.33
C VAL A 37 -2.26 8.84 -18.89
N GLU A 38 -2.68 7.61 -19.18
CA GLU A 38 -1.91 6.40 -18.91
C GLU A 38 -0.54 6.43 -19.62
N ALA A 39 -0.52 6.81 -20.90
CA ALA A 39 0.74 7.01 -21.62
C ALA A 39 1.64 8.08 -20.98
N ALA A 40 1.05 9.16 -20.45
CA ALA A 40 1.80 10.20 -19.75
C ALA A 40 2.32 9.73 -18.38
N LEU A 41 1.57 8.89 -17.66
CA LEU A 41 1.98 8.29 -16.39
C LEU A 41 3.16 7.34 -16.58
N GLU A 42 3.15 6.48 -17.60
CA GLU A 42 4.28 5.59 -17.90
C GLU A 42 5.53 6.36 -18.36
N ASP A 43 5.37 7.45 -19.12
CA ASP A 43 6.47 8.33 -19.48
C ASP A 43 7.07 9.03 -18.24
N LEU A 44 6.24 9.50 -17.30
CA LEU A 44 6.67 10.05 -16.01
C LEU A 44 7.36 9.00 -15.14
N ARG A 45 6.81 7.78 -15.08
CA ARG A 45 7.40 6.66 -14.33
C ARG A 45 8.81 6.37 -14.82
N THR A 46 8.99 6.25 -16.13
CA THR A 46 10.29 6.04 -16.75
C THR A 46 11.27 7.19 -16.44
N ARG A 47 10.79 8.43 -16.52
CA ARG A 47 11.59 9.61 -16.23
C ARG A 47 12.10 9.64 -14.78
N TYR A 48 11.24 9.28 -13.82
CA TYR A 48 11.59 9.28 -12.39
C TYR A 48 12.39 8.05 -11.94
N GLN A 49 12.55 7.03 -12.79
CA GLN A 49 13.47 5.91 -12.54
C GLN A 49 14.94 6.29 -12.66
N ARG A 50 15.26 7.42 -13.31
CA ARG A 50 16.64 7.87 -13.51
C ARG A 50 17.34 8.12 -12.17
N GLU A 51 18.66 7.87 -12.13
CA GLU A 51 19.48 8.04 -10.92
C GLU A 51 19.55 9.48 -10.43
N ASP A 52 19.43 10.45 -11.36
CA ASP A 52 19.46 11.88 -11.05
C ASP A 52 18.13 12.44 -10.50
N SER A 53 17.11 11.60 -10.29
CA SER A 53 15.84 11.99 -9.69
C SER A 53 15.75 11.56 -8.23
N GLY A 54 15.39 12.46 -7.32
CA GLY A 54 15.03 12.16 -5.94
C GLY A 54 13.57 11.72 -5.76
N LEU A 55 12.75 11.81 -6.83
CA LEU A 55 11.34 11.43 -6.83
C LEU A 55 11.14 10.09 -7.54
N CYS A 56 10.03 9.44 -7.22
CA CYS A 56 9.53 8.26 -7.93
C CYS A 56 8.02 8.36 -8.11
N LEU A 57 7.49 7.68 -9.13
CA LEU A 57 6.06 7.55 -9.34
C LEU A 57 5.63 6.14 -8.93
N LEU A 58 4.86 6.05 -7.84
CA LEU A 58 4.31 4.81 -7.32
C LEU A 58 3.01 4.47 -8.04
N HIS A 59 2.83 3.19 -8.35
CA HIS A 59 1.57 2.61 -8.79
C HIS A 59 1.08 1.70 -7.67
N LEU A 60 -0.02 2.10 -7.01
CA LEU A 60 -0.60 1.46 -5.85
C LEU A 60 -1.97 0.91 -6.24
N ASP A 61 -2.02 -0.38 -6.54
CA ASP A 61 -3.21 -1.05 -7.10
C ASP A 61 -3.67 -0.35 -8.40
N THR A 62 -4.72 0.45 -8.35
CA THR A 62 -5.27 1.19 -9.49
C THR A 62 -4.95 2.69 -9.46
N ARG A 63 -4.13 3.13 -8.50
CA ARG A 63 -3.86 4.55 -8.24
C ARG A 63 -2.39 4.90 -8.36
N TRP A 64 -2.11 6.16 -8.64
CA TRP A 64 -0.77 6.69 -8.85
C TRP A 64 -0.45 7.78 -7.82
N GLN A 65 0.77 7.79 -7.32
CA GLN A 65 1.23 8.79 -6.36
C GLN A 65 2.67 9.20 -6.65
N LEU A 66 2.94 10.49 -6.68
CA LEU A 66 4.30 11.03 -6.69
C LEU A 66 4.87 10.93 -5.26
N SER A 67 6.06 10.36 -5.12
CA SER A 67 6.72 10.16 -3.83
C SER A 67 8.22 10.43 -3.94
N THR A 68 8.91 10.45 -2.81
CA THR A 68 10.37 10.48 -2.75
C THR A 68 10.94 9.07 -2.79
N LYS A 69 12.11 8.89 -3.38
CA LYS A 69 12.82 7.61 -3.35
C LYS A 69 13.25 7.26 -1.93
N ALA A 70 13.19 5.96 -1.60
CA ALA A 70 13.51 5.45 -0.27
C ALA A 70 14.95 5.75 0.17
N GLU A 71 15.89 5.84 -0.76
CA GLU A 71 17.30 6.18 -0.51
C GLU A 71 17.49 7.54 0.19
N TRP A 72 16.53 8.47 0.02
CA TRP A 72 16.57 9.81 0.63
C TRP A 72 15.80 9.91 1.96
N ALA A 73 15.25 8.81 2.44
CA ALA A 73 14.40 8.81 3.64
C ALA A 73 15.10 9.39 4.88
N ASP A 74 16.40 9.11 5.07
CA ASP A 74 17.16 9.63 6.21
C ASP A 74 17.41 11.15 6.13
N CYS A 75 17.66 11.67 4.93
CA CYS A 75 17.81 13.09 4.70
C CYS A 75 16.49 13.83 4.95
N ILE A 76 15.39 13.28 4.45
CA ILE A 76 14.06 13.85 4.62
C ILE A 76 13.64 13.85 6.10
N ARG A 77 13.91 12.74 6.82
CA ARG A 77 13.64 12.64 8.26
C ARG A 77 14.40 13.74 9.05
N ARG A 78 15.67 13.97 8.74
CA ARG A 78 16.46 15.04 9.38
C ARG A 78 15.93 16.43 9.07
N LEU A 79 15.52 16.67 7.80
CA LEU A 79 14.96 17.96 7.38
C LEU A 79 13.64 18.29 8.09
N LEU A 80 12.77 17.29 8.24
CA LEU A 80 11.43 17.48 8.80
C LEU A 80 11.41 17.38 10.32
N ASP A 81 12.55 17.20 11.00
CA ASP A 81 12.65 16.92 12.43
C ASP A 81 11.63 15.83 12.88
N ALA A 82 11.30 14.94 11.96
CA ALA A 82 10.27 13.93 12.17
C ALA A 82 10.71 12.97 13.28
N ARG A 83 9.97 12.94 14.38
CA ARG A 83 10.12 11.91 15.42
C ARG A 83 10.06 10.55 14.72
N ARG A 84 11.00 9.66 15.08
CA ARG A 84 10.98 8.28 14.57
C ARG A 84 9.57 7.74 14.78
N ALA A 85 8.92 7.37 13.69
CA ALA A 85 7.66 6.62 13.80
C ALA A 85 7.95 5.40 14.68
N VAL A 86 7.19 5.22 15.74
CA VAL A 86 7.35 4.05 16.62
C VAL A 86 7.07 2.83 15.76
N PRO A 87 8.02 1.89 15.63
CA PRO A 87 7.81 0.68 14.86
C PRO A 87 6.56 -0.06 15.36
N LEU A 88 5.91 -0.77 14.46
CA LEU A 88 4.81 -1.66 14.87
C LEU A 88 5.38 -2.72 15.83
N GLY A 89 4.74 -2.85 17.00
CA GLY A 89 5.06 -3.95 17.91
C GLY A 89 4.66 -5.31 17.30
N PRO A 90 5.20 -6.43 17.82
CA PRO A 90 4.91 -7.78 17.28
C PRO A 90 3.42 -8.06 17.16
N ALA A 91 2.62 -7.76 18.18
CA ALA A 91 1.18 -7.97 18.19
C ALA A 91 0.43 -7.18 17.08
N ALA A 92 0.85 -5.94 16.82
CA ALA A 92 0.27 -5.14 15.74
C ALA A 92 0.71 -5.66 14.36
N MET A 93 1.95 -6.15 14.23
CA MET A 93 2.44 -6.75 12.99
C MET A 93 1.70 -8.06 12.65
N GLU A 94 1.51 -8.94 13.63
CA GLU A 94 0.72 -10.17 13.48
C GLU A 94 -0.73 -9.86 13.07
N THR A 95 -1.37 -8.89 13.74
CA THR A 95 -2.73 -8.45 13.41
C THR A 95 -2.80 -7.92 11.98
N LEU A 96 -1.84 -7.10 11.57
CA LEU A 96 -1.77 -6.54 10.23
C LEU A 96 -1.57 -7.65 9.18
N THR A 97 -0.74 -8.65 9.47
CA THR A 97 -0.53 -9.82 8.61
C THR A 97 -1.83 -10.60 8.41
N VAL A 98 -2.55 -10.91 9.50
CA VAL A 98 -3.84 -11.60 9.40
C VAL A 98 -4.81 -10.82 8.50
N ILE A 99 -4.90 -9.50 8.67
CA ILE A 99 -5.77 -8.67 7.84
C ILE A 99 -5.31 -8.70 6.38
N ALA A 100 -4.02 -8.47 6.10
CA ALA A 100 -3.50 -8.35 4.74
C ALA A 100 -3.77 -9.60 3.88
N TYR A 101 -3.67 -10.79 4.48
CA TYR A 101 -3.86 -12.05 3.76
C TYR A 101 -5.31 -12.55 3.68
N ASN A 102 -6.22 -12.03 4.52
CA ASN A 102 -7.57 -12.58 4.62
C ASN A 102 -8.68 -11.55 4.40
N GLN A 103 -8.34 -10.30 4.11
CA GLN A 103 -9.29 -9.20 3.98
C GLN A 103 -10.38 -9.40 2.90
N PRO A 104 -11.61 -8.90 3.14
CA PRO A 104 -12.06 -8.17 4.32
C PRO A 104 -12.39 -9.09 5.49
N VAL A 105 -11.91 -8.81 6.71
CA VAL A 105 -12.06 -9.66 7.89
C VAL A 105 -12.63 -8.92 9.10
N SER A 106 -13.40 -9.62 9.93
CA SER A 106 -13.90 -9.08 11.20
C SER A 106 -12.87 -9.18 12.32
N ARG A 107 -13.07 -8.39 13.40
CA ARG A 107 -12.25 -8.52 14.61
C ARG A 107 -12.30 -9.92 15.20
N ALA A 108 -13.48 -10.54 15.26
CA ALA A 108 -13.63 -11.88 15.79
C ALA A 108 -12.79 -12.92 15.01
N PHE A 109 -12.72 -12.78 13.68
CA PHE A 109 -11.84 -13.63 12.86
C PHE A 109 -10.36 -13.41 13.20
N ILE A 110 -9.94 -12.15 13.35
CA ILE A 110 -8.54 -11.80 13.71
C ILE A 110 -8.19 -12.44 15.07
N GLU A 111 -9.07 -12.32 16.06
CA GLU A 111 -8.88 -12.88 17.40
C GLU A 111 -8.87 -14.39 17.39
N GLN A 112 -9.73 -15.02 16.56
CA GLN A 112 -9.73 -16.47 16.37
C GLN A 112 -8.40 -16.97 15.80
N VAL A 113 -7.85 -16.31 14.79
CA VAL A 113 -6.56 -16.69 14.17
C VAL A 113 -5.40 -16.48 15.14
N ARG A 114 -5.40 -15.36 15.89
CA ARG A 114 -4.31 -15.02 16.81
C ARG A 114 -4.41 -15.71 18.18
N GLY A 115 -5.58 -16.19 18.56
CA GLY A 115 -5.83 -16.79 19.86
C GLY A 115 -5.85 -15.80 21.04
N VAL A 116 -5.78 -14.49 20.79
CA VAL A 116 -5.73 -13.41 21.81
C VAL A 116 -6.55 -12.21 21.37
N ASP A 117 -6.95 -11.37 22.35
CA ASP A 117 -7.60 -10.08 22.07
C ASP A 117 -6.74 -9.21 21.16
N SER A 118 -7.36 -8.63 20.16
CA SER A 118 -6.68 -7.82 19.15
C SER A 118 -7.19 -6.37 19.09
N SER A 119 -8.05 -5.97 20.02
CA SER A 119 -8.70 -4.66 20.01
C SER A 119 -7.72 -3.48 19.99
N SER A 120 -6.69 -3.52 20.83
CA SER A 120 -5.66 -2.48 20.88
C SER A 120 -4.82 -2.42 19.62
N SER A 121 -4.47 -3.59 19.04
CA SER A 121 -3.72 -3.67 17.78
C SER A 121 -4.52 -3.11 16.62
N VAL A 122 -5.80 -3.48 16.49
CA VAL A 122 -6.71 -2.96 15.46
C VAL A 122 -6.85 -1.45 15.56
N THR A 123 -7.07 -0.92 16.78
CA THR A 123 -7.17 0.54 17.01
C THR A 123 -5.89 1.25 16.59
N SER A 124 -4.72 0.75 17.00
CA SER A 124 -3.42 1.33 16.61
C SER A 124 -3.18 1.31 15.12
N LEU A 125 -3.60 0.26 14.42
CA LEU A 125 -3.46 0.16 12.96
C LEU A 125 -4.40 1.13 12.23
N LEU A 126 -5.63 1.33 12.73
CA LEU A 126 -6.58 2.34 12.24
C LEU A 126 -6.02 3.75 12.41
N GLU A 127 -5.51 4.09 13.61
CA GLU A 127 -4.90 5.39 13.91
C GLU A 127 -3.68 5.70 13.02
N LYS A 128 -2.93 4.68 12.62
CA LYS A 128 -1.80 4.79 11.69
C LYS A 128 -2.23 4.81 10.22
N GLY A 129 -3.52 4.62 9.94
CA GLY A 129 -4.06 4.54 8.59
C GLY A 129 -3.57 3.34 7.78
N LEU A 130 -3.03 2.30 8.42
CA LEU A 130 -2.57 1.08 7.75
C LEU A 130 -3.73 0.18 7.34
N ILE A 131 -4.84 0.25 8.08
CA ILE A 131 -6.09 -0.43 7.80
C ILE A 131 -7.25 0.56 7.86
N GLU A 132 -8.37 0.18 7.26
CA GLU A 132 -9.63 0.93 7.29
C GLU A 132 -10.81 0.00 7.44
N GLU A 133 -11.98 0.55 7.83
CA GLU A 133 -13.25 -0.19 7.83
C GLU A 133 -13.71 -0.42 6.38
N ALA A 134 -13.99 -1.68 6.04
CA ALA A 134 -14.42 -2.11 4.70
C ALA A 134 -15.94 -2.42 4.65
N GLY A 135 -16.70 -1.85 5.57
CA GLY A 135 -18.14 -2.09 5.71
C GLY A 135 -18.46 -3.23 6.68
N ARG A 136 -19.64 -3.86 6.50
CA ARG A 136 -20.12 -4.94 7.36
C ARG A 136 -20.22 -6.25 6.60
N LEU A 137 -19.76 -7.33 7.21
CA LEU A 137 -19.88 -8.67 6.64
C LEU A 137 -21.32 -9.19 6.76
N ASP A 138 -21.73 -10.01 5.79
CA ASP A 138 -23.01 -10.71 5.82
C ASP A 138 -22.90 -12.00 6.67
N LEU A 139 -22.67 -11.77 7.97
CA LEU A 139 -22.54 -12.80 9.01
C LEU A 139 -23.46 -12.46 10.19
N PRO A 140 -23.83 -13.44 11.05
CA PRO A 140 -24.60 -13.17 12.27
C PRO A 140 -23.98 -12.00 13.07
N GLY A 141 -24.81 -11.02 13.44
CA GLY A 141 -24.37 -9.80 14.10
C GLY A 141 -23.80 -8.72 13.18
N ARG A 142 -23.69 -8.97 11.86
CA ARG A 142 -23.19 -8.04 10.83
C ARG A 142 -21.95 -7.24 11.29
N PRO A 143 -20.85 -7.93 11.65
CA PRO A 143 -19.68 -7.27 12.23
C PRO A 143 -19.00 -6.35 11.20
N VAL A 144 -18.36 -5.29 11.70
CA VAL A 144 -17.48 -4.44 10.91
C VAL A 144 -16.30 -5.26 10.41
N SER A 145 -15.93 -5.07 9.16
CA SER A 145 -14.74 -5.67 8.55
C SER A 145 -13.64 -4.64 8.32
N PHE A 146 -12.42 -5.14 8.25
CA PHE A 146 -11.20 -4.34 8.04
C PHE A 146 -10.47 -4.81 6.80
N ARG A 147 -9.80 -3.85 6.14
CA ARG A 147 -8.88 -4.08 5.03
C ARG A 147 -7.69 -3.15 5.12
N THR A 148 -6.62 -3.48 4.40
CA THR A 148 -5.44 -2.62 4.24
C THR A 148 -5.72 -1.42 3.33
N THR A 149 -4.89 -0.40 3.45
CA THR A 149 -4.98 0.86 2.69
C THR A 149 -3.80 1.04 1.75
N ASP A 150 -3.81 2.11 0.94
CA ASP A 150 -2.65 2.51 0.14
C ASP A 150 -1.44 2.90 1.01
N VAL A 151 -1.68 3.37 2.24
CA VAL A 151 -0.59 3.64 3.21
C VAL A 151 0.14 2.35 3.53
N PHE A 152 -0.59 1.24 3.71
CA PHE A 152 0.00 -0.09 3.89
C PHE A 152 0.87 -0.46 2.69
N LEU A 153 0.34 -0.42 1.46
CA LEU A 153 1.10 -0.78 0.26
C LEU A 153 2.39 0.05 0.16
N ARG A 154 2.30 1.35 0.35
CA ARG A 154 3.44 2.27 0.34
C ARG A 154 4.47 1.96 1.43
N CYS A 155 4.04 1.70 2.66
CA CYS A 155 4.93 1.42 3.78
C CYS A 155 5.71 0.11 3.61
N PHE A 156 5.10 -0.87 2.94
CA PHE A 156 5.72 -2.17 2.68
C PHE A 156 6.37 -2.26 1.29
N GLY A 157 6.33 -1.20 0.49
CA GLY A 157 6.94 -1.15 -0.85
C GLY A 157 6.23 -2.06 -1.86
N LEU A 158 4.93 -2.30 -1.68
CA LEU A 158 4.11 -3.14 -2.54
C LEU A 158 3.37 -2.29 -3.56
N SER A 159 3.22 -2.80 -4.77
CA SER A 159 2.35 -2.19 -5.79
C SER A 159 0.90 -2.65 -5.65
N SER A 160 0.70 -3.88 -5.14
CA SER A 160 -0.62 -4.48 -4.90
C SER A 160 -0.53 -5.56 -3.83
N LEU A 161 -1.67 -6.09 -3.39
CA LEU A 161 -1.72 -7.24 -2.47
C LEU A 161 -1.16 -8.53 -3.10
N ALA A 162 -1.14 -8.62 -4.42
CA ALA A 162 -0.57 -9.77 -5.12
C ALA A 162 0.96 -9.87 -4.95
N ASP A 163 1.62 -8.77 -4.55
CA ASP A 163 3.06 -8.73 -4.27
C ASP A 163 3.40 -9.24 -2.86
N LEU A 164 2.40 -9.60 -2.05
CA LEU A 164 2.64 -10.22 -0.74
C LEU A 164 3.32 -11.58 -0.91
N PRO A 165 4.33 -11.90 -0.07
CA PRO A 165 4.95 -13.22 -0.08
C PRO A 165 3.91 -14.34 0.09
N PRO A 166 4.06 -15.48 -0.58
CA PRO A 166 3.16 -16.61 -0.36
C PRO A 166 3.24 -17.08 1.10
N VAL A 167 2.10 -17.44 1.67
CA VAL A 167 2.05 -18.07 3.00
C VAL A 167 2.59 -19.48 2.84
N HIS A 168 3.77 -19.77 3.38
CA HIS A 168 4.29 -21.13 3.48
C HIS A 168 3.58 -21.79 4.65
N SER A 169 2.80 -22.83 4.38
CA SER A 169 2.28 -23.69 5.44
C SER A 169 3.44 -24.47 6.04
N ALA A 170 3.39 -24.76 7.34
CA ALA A 170 4.42 -25.55 8.03
C ALA A 170 4.63 -26.94 7.41
N GLU A 171 3.75 -27.39 6.54
CA GLU A 171 3.84 -28.63 5.77
C GLU A 171 4.87 -28.56 4.64
N ASP A 172 5.16 -27.36 4.09
CA ASP A 172 6.15 -27.18 3.02
C ASP A 172 7.59 -27.23 3.54
N GLU A 173 7.83 -26.95 4.83
CA GLU A 173 9.17 -27.04 5.44
C GLU A 173 9.57 -28.48 5.77
N THR A 174 8.62 -29.37 6.09
CA THR A 174 8.89 -30.77 6.36
C THR A 174 9.28 -31.54 5.10
N THR A 175 8.66 -31.23 3.98
CA THR A 175 8.94 -31.91 2.69
C THR A 175 10.32 -31.54 2.15
N LYS A 176 10.76 -30.28 2.32
CA LYS A 176 12.12 -29.84 1.92
C LYS A 176 13.22 -30.36 2.83
N ALA A 177 12.93 -30.62 4.10
CA ALA A 177 13.90 -31.19 5.03
C ALA A 177 14.11 -32.71 4.79
N GLU A 178 13.10 -33.40 4.29
CA GLU A 178 13.17 -34.81 3.92
C GLU A 178 13.92 -35.02 2.59
N GLU A 179 13.69 -34.15 1.59
CA GLU A 179 14.40 -34.21 0.28
C GLU A 179 15.89 -33.81 0.35
N ALA A 180 16.29 -33.05 1.39
CA ALA A 180 17.70 -32.65 1.56
C ALA A 180 18.54 -33.70 2.33
N ASN A 181 17.95 -34.79 2.80
CA ASN A 181 18.58 -35.81 3.62
C ASN A 181 18.65 -37.21 2.92
N GLU A 182 18.24 -37.26 1.61
CA GLU A 182 18.50 -38.40 0.70
C GLU A 182 19.66 -38.10 -0.27
#